data_eb6c7ef696de6a967cfefba292933a83
#
_entry.id   eb6c7ef696de6a967cfefba292933a83
#
_cell.length_a   1.000
_cell.length_b   1.000
_cell.length_c   1.000
_cell.angle_alpha   90.00
_cell.angle_beta   90.00
_cell.angle_gamma   90.00
#
_symmetry.space_group_name_H-M   'P 1'
#
loop_
_entity.id
_entity.type
_entity.pdbx_description
1 polymer ?
#
loop_
_entity_poly.entity_id
_entity_poly.type
_entity_poly.pdbx_seq_one_letter_code
_entity_poly.pdbx_strand_id
1 'polypeptide(L)'
;MATRALPIGPSPARGRPRAVKRAGGFTLIEVVVAFLLLSVVLSAGYELFTTGMRRAVDLEERSQALAIAQSRLAGAGVDTPLKEGAASGQTEDGKYRWTLTIARSAEAGPDQHQPLATPYGLYRIEAVVTWRGADERDHAFSLATLHLGLVL
;
A
#
# COMPACT_ATOMS: atom_id res chain seq x y z
N MET A 1 -72.03 -69.04 47.75
CA MET A 1 -70.63 -68.68 48.10
C MET A 1 -69.98 -68.12 46.84
N ALA A 2 -69.83 -66.83 46.79
CA ALA A 2 -69.29 -66.13 45.57
C ALA A 2 -67.86 -65.74 45.86
N THR A 3 -66.92 -66.32 45.11
CA THR A 3 -65.51 -66.01 45.19
C THR A 3 -65.17 -64.83 44.24
N ARG A 4 -64.92 -63.68 44.86
CA ARG A 4 -64.60 -62.44 44.18
C ARG A 4 -63.12 -62.44 43.71
N ALA A 5 -62.85 -62.47 42.40
CA ALA A 5 -61.55 -62.30 41.83
C ALA A 5 -61.11 -60.83 41.92
N LEU A 6 -59.90 -60.58 42.40
CA LEU A 6 -59.21 -59.25 42.42
C LEU A 6 -58.59 -58.96 41.08
N PRO A 7 -58.67 -57.66 40.57
CA PRO A 7 -58.04 -57.30 39.33
C PRO A 7 -56.55 -57.14 39.54
N ILE A 8 -55.78 -57.74 38.62
CA ILE A 8 -54.29 -57.55 38.48
C ILE A 8 -54.03 -56.20 37.86
N GLY A 9 -53.42 -55.32 38.64
CA GLY A 9 -53.01 -53.99 38.15
C GLY A 9 -51.89 -54.05 37.09
N PRO A 10 -51.77 -53.02 36.26
CA PRO A 10 -50.76 -52.98 35.13
C PRO A 10 -49.38 -52.91 35.72
N SER A 11 -48.46 -53.74 35.05
CA SER A 11 -47.06 -53.82 35.37
C SER A 11 -46.31 -52.49 35.01
N PRO A 12 -45.38 -51.99 35.83
CA PRO A 12 -44.65 -50.76 35.52
C PRO A 12 -43.76 -50.94 34.30
N ALA A 13 -43.94 -50.05 33.32
CA ALA A 13 -43.16 -49.99 32.13
C ALA A 13 -41.65 -49.81 32.48
N ARG A 14 -40.83 -50.77 32.08
CA ARG A 14 -39.38 -50.69 32.17
C ARG A 14 -38.88 -49.50 31.34
N GLY A 15 -38.46 -48.44 32.01
CA GLY A 15 -37.79 -47.30 31.38
C GLY A 15 -36.53 -47.80 30.64
N ARG A 16 -36.48 -47.53 29.34
CA ARG A 16 -35.29 -47.78 28.52
C ARG A 16 -34.13 -46.92 29.07
N PRO A 17 -32.94 -47.50 29.33
CA PRO A 17 -31.79 -46.70 29.76
C PRO A 17 -31.44 -45.71 28.64
N ARG A 18 -31.47 -44.41 28.95
CA ARG A 18 -30.92 -43.37 28.09
C ARG A 18 -29.44 -43.65 27.90
N ALA A 19 -29.03 -43.94 26.65
CA ALA A 19 -27.65 -44.08 26.29
C ALA A 19 -26.95 -42.72 26.58
N VAL A 20 -26.16 -42.69 27.62
CA VAL A 20 -25.27 -41.57 27.92
C VAL A 20 -24.25 -41.57 26.82
N LYS A 21 -24.34 -40.58 25.87
CA LYS A 21 -23.30 -40.30 24.90
C LYS A 21 -22.00 -40.05 25.68
N ARG A 22 -21.05 -40.95 25.59
CA ARG A 22 -19.71 -40.73 26.11
C ARG A 22 -19.16 -39.51 25.41
N ALA A 23 -18.94 -38.42 26.14
CA ALA A 23 -18.16 -37.30 25.68
C ALA A 23 -16.74 -37.83 25.43
N GLY A 24 -16.37 -37.93 24.14
CA GLY A 24 -15.00 -38.30 23.76
C GLY A 24 -14.09 -37.16 24.23
N GLY A 25 -13.14 -37.46 25.11
CA GLY A 25 -12.10 -36.53 25.49
C GLY A 25 -11.13 -36.35 24.33
N PHE A 26 -10.50 -35.18 24.20
CA PHE A 26 -9.42 -34.95 23.24
C PHE A 26 -8.23 -35.84 23.50
N THR A 27 -7.65 -36.36 22.44
CA THR A 27 -6.40 -37.15 22.54
C THR A 27 -5.21 -36.20 22.62
N LEU A 28 -4.15 -36.64 23.29
CA LEU A 28 -2.92 -35.85 23.40
C LEU A 28 -2.34 -35.51 22.01
N ILE A 29 -2.42 -36.46 21.06
CA ILE A 29 -1.96 -36.25 19.68
C ILE A 29 -2.78 -35.16 18.95
N GLU A 30 -4.08 -35.11 19.19
CA GLU A 30 -4.96 -34.09 18.58
C GLU A 30 -4.58 -32.69 19.04
N VAL A 31 -4.27 -32.51 20.32
CA VAL A 31 -3.81 -31.23 20.88
C VAL A 31 -2.46 -30.84 20.27
N VAL A 32 -1.51 -31.78 20.13
CA VAL A 32 -0.21 -31.52 19.54
C VAL A 32 -0.35 -31.11 18.06
N VAL A 33 -1.18 -31.83 17.30
CA VAL A 33 -1.44 -31.49 15.89
C VAL A 33 -2.12 -30.13 15.76
N ALA A 34 -3.08 -29.82 16.62
CA ALA A 34 -3.74 -28.52 16.65
C ALA A 34 -2.75 -27.38 16.92
N PHE A 35 -1.83 -27.53 17.88
CA PHE A 35 -0.79 -26.54 18.14
C PHE A 35 0.19 -26.39 16.96
N LEU A 36 0.53 -27.49 16.29
CA LEU A 36 1.39 -27.46 15.09
C LEU A 36 0.74 -26.66 13.97
N LEU A 37 -0.52 -26.95 13.68
CA LEU A 37 -1.29 -26.22 12.66
C LEU A 37 -1.46 -24.74 13.03
N LEU A 38 -1.78 -24.45 14.29
CA LEU A 38 -1.91 -23.09 14.79
C LEU A 38 -0.59 -22.31 14.62
N SER A 39 0.56 -22.93 14.95
CA SER A 39 1.87 -22.30 14.80
C SER A 39 2.18 -21.93 13.34
N VAL A 40 1.85 -22.81 12.40
CA VAL A 40 2.03 -22.57 10.96
C VAL A 40 1.15 -21.39 10.50
N VAL A 41 -0.11 -21.38 10.90
CA VAL A 41 -1.05 -20.30 10.54
C VAL A 41 -0.61 -18.95 11.12
N LEU A 42 -0.18 -18.93 12.38
CA LEU A 42 0.31 -17.72 13.03
C LEU A 42 1.59 -17.19 12.38
N SER A 43 2.53 -18.08 12.00
CA SER A 43 3.76 -17.70 11.31
C SER A 43 3.46 -17.07 9.95
N ALA A 44 2.59 -17.68 9.15
CA ALA A 44 2.17 -17.15 7.86
C ALA A 44 1.45 -15.80 8.01
N GLY A 45 0.57 -15.67 9.01
CA GLY A 45 -0.12 -14.41 9.32
C GLY A 45 0.85 -13.30 9.69
N TYR A 46 1.87 -13.60 10.49
CA TYR A 46 2.91 -12.63 10.88
C TYR A 46 3.71 -12.12 9.68
N GLU A 47 4.11 -13.01 8.77
CA GLU A 47 4.82 -12.61 7.53
C GLU A 47 3.99 -11.69 6.64
N LEU A 48 2.71 -12.00 6.47
CA LEU A 48 1.80 -11.17 5.69
C LEU A 48 1.63 -9.78 6.32
N PHE A 49 1.49 -9.73 7.64
CA PHE A 49 1.33 -8.47 8.37
C PHE A 49 2.58 -7.58 8.27
N THR A 50 3.77 -8.15 8.50
CA THR A 50 5.03 -7.38 8.43
C THR A 50 5.32 -6.89 7.00
N THR A 51 5.02 -7.70 5.99
CA THR A 51 5.16 -7.30 4.59
C THR A 51 4.19 -6.20 4.22
N GLY A 52 2.95 -6.28 4.70
CA GLY A 52 1.92 -5.24 4.50
C GLY A 52 2.33 -3.89 5.09
N MET A 53 2.86 -3.89 6.31
CA MET A 53 3.33 -2.66 6.96
C MET A 53 4.50 -2.02 6.23
N ARG A 54 5.48 -2.79 5.77
CA ARG A 54 6.61 -2.25 4.98
C ARG A 54 6.13 -1.60 3.70
N ARG A 55 5.22 -2.24 2.96
CA ARG A 55 4.63 -1.67 1.73
C ARG A 55 3.85 -0.38 2.00
N ALA A 56 3.16 -0.28 3.13
CA ALA A 56 2.45 0.94 3.51
C ALA A 56 3.42 2.12 3.72
N VAL A 57 4.56 1.89 4.38
CA VAL A 57 5.61 2.91 4.55
C VAL A 57 6.19 3.33 3.20
N ASP A 58 6.52 2.39 2.32
CA ASP A 58 7.07 2.69 0.99
C ASP A 58 6.10 3.53 0.15
N LEU A 59 4.80 3.23 0.21
CA LEU A 59 3.77 4.00 -0.49
C LEU A 59 3.65 5.42 0.06
N GLU A 60 3.70 5.58 1.38
CA GLU A 60 3.67 6.90 2.02
C GLU A 60 4.87 7.75 1.60
N GLU A 61 6.09 7.18 1.62
CA GLU A 61 7.30 7.87 1.19
C GLU A 61 7.23 8.31 -0.28
N ARG A 62 6.71 7.46 -1.15
CA ARG A 62 6.51 7.80 -2.58
C ARG A 62 5.44 8.87 -2.76
N SER A 63 4.37 8.83 -1.99
CA SER A 63 3.30 9.83 -2.02
C SER A 63 3.83 11.22 -1.63
N GLN A 64 4.68 11.29 -0.60
CA GLN A 64 5.34 12.52 -0.19
C GLN A 64 6.31 13.03 -1.27
N ALA A 65 7.12 12.14 -1.86
CA ALA A 65 8.01 12.51 -2.97
C ALA A 65 7.24 13.06 -4.17
N LEU A 66 6.10 12.47 -4.52
CA LEU A 66 5.20 12.96 -5.57
C LEU A 66 4.68 14.36 -5.25
N ALA A 67 4.20 14.58 -4.02
CA ALA A 67 3.69 15.89 -3.60
C ALA A 67 4.75 16.97 -3.67
N ILE A 68 6.00 16.66 -3.28
CA ILE A 68 7.14 17.57 -3.40
C ILE A 68 7.40 17.88 -4.89
N ALA A 69 7.50 16.87 -5.75
CA ALA A 69 7.73 17.04 -7.18
C ALA A 69 6.66 17.92 -7.83
N GLN A 70 5.38 17.66 -7.52
CA GLN A 70 4.25 18.47 -8.01
C GLN A 70 4.33 19.92 -7.54
N SER A 71 4.64 20.15 -6.26
CA SER A 71 4.79 21.49 -5.71
C SER A 71 5.92 22.27 -6.40
N ARG A 72 7.05 21.62 -6.69
CA ARG A 72 8.18 22.26 -7.40
C ARG A 72 7.85 22.56 -8.87
N LEU A 73 7.16 21.66 -9.55
CA LEU A 73 6.70 21.89 -10.91
C LEU A 73 5.66 23.02 -11.00
N ALA A 74 4.73 23.07 -10.03
CA ALA A 74 3.70 24.13 -9.98
C ALA A 74 4.30 25.51 -9.75
N GLY A 75 5.39 25.63 -8.97
CA GLY A 75 6.10 26.89 -8.76
C GLY A 75 6.99 27.32 -9.94
N ALA A 76 7.27 26.42 -10.87
CA ALA A 76 8.08 26.73 -12.04
C ALA A 76 7.31 27.66 -13.01
N GLY A 77 7.90 28.80 -13.34
CA GLY A 77 7.23 29.80 -14.16
C GLY A 77 6.36 30.80 -13.39
N VAL A 78 6.09 30.56 -12.10
CA VAL A 78 5.41 31.50 -11.21
C VAL A 78 6.42 32.14 -10.26
N ASP A 79 7.04 31.29 -9.42
CA ASP A 79 8.04 31.74 -8.43
C ASP A 79 9.47 31.78 -9.02
N THR A 80 9.70 30.95 -10.03
CA THR A 80 10.99 30.84 -10.70
C THR A 80 10.82 31.18 -12.18
N PRO A 81 11.55 32.18 -12.75
CA PRO A 81 11.48 32.47 -14.17
C PRO A 81 11.82 31.24 -15.01
N LEU A 82 11.10 31.03 -16.12
CA LEU A 82 11.41 29.97 -17.09
C LEU A 82 12.71 30.28 -17.83
N LYS A 83 13.82 30.13 -17.14
CA LYS A 83 15.18 30.17 -17.70
C LYS A 83 15.78 28.78 -17.65
N GLU A 84 16.52 28.44 -18.71
CA GLU A 84 17.29 27.21 -18.71
C GLU A 84 18.23 27.16 -17.51
N GLY A 85 18.22 26.05 -16.80
CA GLY A 85 19.03 25.88 -15.60
C GLY A 85 18.52 24.80 -14.68
N ALA A 86 19.16 24.67 -13.54
CA ALA A 86 18.77 23.75 -12.50
C ALA A 86 18.76 24.46 -11.14
N ALA A 87 17.76 24.12 -10.34
CA ALA A 87 17.64 24.49 -8.94
C ALA A 87 17.56 23.23 -8.10
N SER A 88 18.15 23.25 -6.91
CA SER A 88 18.09 22.10 -5.99
C SER A 88 17.92 22.58 -4.55
N GLY A 89 17.39 21.67 -3.71
CA GLY A 89 17.22 21.94 -2.29
C GLY A 89 16.84 20.67 -1.56
N GLN A 90 16.47 20.84 -0.31
CA GLN A 90 15.99 19.75 0.53
C GLN A 90 14.78 20.21 1.36
N THR A 91 14.02 19.25 1.87
CA THR A 91 12.95 19.51 2.82
C THR A 91 13.52 19.92 4.18
N GLU A 92 12.71 20.57 5.03
CA GLU A 92 13.14 21.06 6.35
C GLU A 92 13.67 19.94 7.26
N ASP A 93 13.11 18.74 7.14
CA ASP A 93 13.56 17.53 7.84
C ASP A 93 14.81 16.88 7.23
N GLY A 94 15.28 17.38 6.07
CA GLY A 94 16.44 16.87 5.36
C GLY A 94 16.23 15.49 4.72
N LYS A 95 15.03 14.90 4.83
CA LYS A 95 14.75 13.54 4.34
C LYS A 95 14.72 13.47 2.81
N TYR A 96 14.10 14.47 2.15
CA TYR A 96 13.97 14.52 0.70
C TYR A 96 14.88 15.59 0.12
N ARG A 97 15.62 15.21 -0.90
CA ARG A 97 16.38 16.15 -1.73
C ARG A 97 15.70 16.24 -3.09
N TRP A 98 15.52 17.44 -3.59
CA TRP A 98 14.90 17.69 -4.88
C TRP A 98 15.84 18.45 -5.81
N THR A 99 15.70 18.18 -7.10
CA THR A 99 16.36 18.92 -8.19
C THR A 99 15.31 19.22 -9.25
N LEU A 100 15.19 20.48 -9.61
CA LEU A 100 14.33 20.98 -10.68
C LEU A 100 15.21 21.39 -11.85
N THR A 101 15.01 20.79 -13.02
CA THR A 101 15.75 21.11 -14.23
C THR A 101 14.80 21.70 -15.26
N ILE A 102 15.15 22.85 -15.83
CA ILE A 102 14.41 23.53 -16.91
C ILE A 102 15.30 23.53 -18.13
N ALA A 103 14.87 22.88 -19.19
CA ALA A 103 15.58 22.81 -20.46
C ALA A 103 14.63 23.10 -21.61
N ARG A 104 15.13 23.68 -22.69
CA ARG A 104 14.35 23.87 -23.91
C ARG A 104 14.05 22.49 -24.52
N SER A 105 12.78 22.25 -24.84
CA SER A 105 12.39 20.97 -25.45
C SER A 105 12.81 20.98 -26.94
N ALA A 106 13.59 19.98 -27.33
CA ALA A 106 13.92 19.74 -28.73
C ALA A 106 12.75 19.13 -29.53
N GLU A 107 11.67 18.71 -28.85
CA GLU A 107 10.47 18.13 -29.47
C GLU A 107 9.59 19.17 -30.17
N ALA A 108 9.82 20.47 -29.94
CA ALA A 108 9.39 21.52 -30.88
C ALA A 108 10.25 21.34 -32.13
N GLY A 109 9.90 20.35 -32.96
CA GLY A 109 10.62 20.01 -34.16
C GLY A 109 10.89 21.27 -34.97
N PRO A 110 12.02 21.35 -35.68
CA PRO A 110 12.19 22.37 -36.64
C PRO A 110 11.19 22.12 -37.77
N ASP A 111 9.97 22.61 -37.63
CA ASP A 111 9.13 22.89 -38.77
C ASP A 111 9.88 23.96 -39.58
N GLN A 112 10.76 23.42 -40.45
CA GLN A 112 11.64 24.18 -41.30
C GLN A 112 10.90 25.06 -42.32
N HIS A 113 9.57 25.25 -42.16
CA HIS A 113 8.77 25.93 -43.16
C HIS A 113 7.98 27.14 -42.66
N GLN A 114 8.13 27.55 -41.39
CA GLN A 114 7.56 28.83 -40.97
C GLN A 114 8.50 29.58 -40.04
N PRO A 115 9.14 30.67 -40.52
CA PRO A 115 9.82 31.64 -39.69
C PRO A 115 8.78 32.59 -39.07
N LEU A 116 7.81 32.08 -38.37
CA LEU A 116 7.13 32.89 -37.40
C LEU A 116 8.01 32.90 -36.15
N ALA A 117 8.75 33.96 -35.98
CA ALA A 117 9.44 34.28 -34.75
C ALA A 117 8.39 34.40 -33.64
N THR A 118 7.90 33.27 -33.19
CA THR A 118 7.00 33.25 -32.03
C THR A 118 7.87 33.53 -30.81
N PRO A 119 7.54 34.52 -29.99
CA PRO A 119 8.27 34.82 -28.77
C PRO A 119 8.13 33.72 -27.72
N TYR A 120 7.54 32.58 -28.06
CA TYR A 120 7.26 31.47 -27.17
C TYR A 120 8.16 30.28 -27.49
N GLY A 121 8.67 29.67 -26.46
CA GLY A 121 9.45 28.41 -26.52
C GLY A 121 8.79 27.34 -25.67
N LEU A 122 8.94 26.09 -26.09
CA LEU A 122 8.53 24.94 -25.30
C LEU A 122 9.69 24.54 -24.37
N TYR A 123 9.41 24.51 -23.09
CA TYR A 123 10.35 24.12 -22.03
C TYR A 123 9.92 22.80 -21.42
N ARG A 124 10.87 21.88 -21.27
CA ARG A 124 10.71 20.67 -20.47
C ARG A 124 11.21 20.99 -19.08
N ILE A 125 10.32 20.81 -18.11
CA ILE A 125 10.61 21.00 -16.70
C ILE A 125 10.55 19.62 -16.05
N GLU A 126 11.63 19.22 -15.39
CA GLU A 126 11.74 17.93 -14.72
C GLU A 126 12.11 18.15 -13.25
N ALA A 127 11.29 17.57 -12.36
CA ALA A 127 11.55 17.53 -10.94
C ALA A 127 11.96 16.10 -10.55
N VAL A 128 13.15 15.95 -9.99
CA VAL A 128 13.67 14.70 -9.45
C VAL A 128 13.73 14.83 -7.94
N VAL A 129 13.11 13.89 -7.22
CA VAL A 129 13.12 13.82 -5.76
C VAL A 129 13.82 12.54 -5.35
N THR A 130 14.82 12.65 -4.48
CA THR A 130 15.58 11.51 -3.96
C THR A 130 15.45 11.45 -2.44
N TRP A 131 15.35 10.24 -1.90
CA TRP A 131 15.32 10.01 -0.45
C TRP A 131 15.92 8.66 -0.10
N ARG A 132 16.31 8.52 1.17
CA ARG A 132 16.69 7.22 1.72
C ARG A 132 15.48 6.58 2.37
N GLY A 133 15.06 5.44 1.83
CA GLY A 133 13.89 4.72 2.32
C GLY A 133 14.12 4.02 3.64
N ALA A 134 13.03 3.52 4.24
CA ALA A 134 13.09 2.71 5.46
C ALA A 134 13.86 1.39 5.27
N ASP A 135 14.04 0.95 4.02
CA ASP A 135 14.87 -0.19 3.63
C ASP A 135 16.36 0.13 3.51
N GLU A 136 16.78 1.35 3.93
CA GLU A 136 18.13 1.90 3.83
C GLU A 136 18.67 2.05 2.39
N ARG A 137 17.81 1.94 1.38
CA ARG A 137 18.16 2.15 -0.01
C ARG A 137 17.84 3.56 -0.46
N ASP A 138 18.59 4.00 -1.45
CA ASP A 138 18.31 5.26 -2.11
C ASP A 138 17.22 5.07 -3.15
N HIS A 139 16.16 5.87 -3.02
CA HIS A 139 15.03 5.92 -3.92
C HIS A 139 15.03 7.23 -4.68
N ALA A 140 14.47 7.20 -5.89
CA ALA A 140 14.29 8.38 -6.72
C ALA A 140 12.91 8.35 -7.36
N PHE A 141 12.29 9.51 -7.46
CA PHE A 141 11.06 9.74 -8.19
C PHE A 141 11.24 10.94 -9.11
N SER A 142 10.89 10.80 -10.39
CA SER A 142 10.94 11.90 -11.36
C SER A 142 9.57 12.19 -11.93
N LEU A 143 9.27 13.47 -12.11
CA LEU A 143 8.07 13.96 -12.74
C LEU A 143 8.47 15.08 -13.73
N ALA A 144 7.99 14.98 -14.97
CA ALA A 144 8.28 15.98 -15.99
C ALA A 144 6.99 16.54 -16.58
N THR A 145 7.06 17.81 -16.99
CA THR A 145 5.98 18.50 -17.70
C THR A 145 6.56 19.35 -18.82
N LEU A 146 5.73 19.70 -19.80
CA LEU A 146 6.05 20.66 -20.84
C LEU A 146 5.30 21.96 -20.55
N HIS A 147 6.02 23.07 -20.63
CA HIS A 147 5.49 24.39 -20.39
C HIS A 147 5.81 25.32 -21.56
N LEU A 148 4.81 26.08 -22.01
CA LEU A 148 5.00 27.10 -23.02
C LEU A 148 5.34 28.42 -22.32
N GLY A 149 6.49 28.99 -22.64
CA GLY A 149 6.95 30.24 -22.02
C GLY A 149 7.52 31.21 -23.01
N LEU A 150 7.65 32.47 -22.62
CA LEU A 150 8.31 33.51 -23.42
C LEU A 150 9.81 33.19 -23.47
N VAL A 151 10.38 33.31 -24.68
CA VAL A 151 11.84 33.25 -24.90
C VAL A 151 12.39 34.62 -24.52
N LEU A 152 13.06 34.69 -23.37
CA LEU A 152 13.76 35.89 -22.90
C LEU A 152 15.18 35.92 -23.40
#